data_9e9ef5f5fc6e5e954125ac3cf1bfcc85
#
_entry.id   9e9ef5f5fc6e5e954125ac3cf1bfcc85
#
_cell.length_a   1.000
_cell.length_b   1.000
_cell.length_c   1.000
_cell.angle_alpha   90.00
_cell.angle_beta   90.00
_cell.angle_gamma   90.00
#
_symmetry.space_group_name_H-M   'P 1'
#
loop_
_entity.id
_entity.type
_entity.pdbx_description
1 polymer ?
#
loop_
_entity_poly.entity_id
_entity_poly.type
_entity_poly.pdbx_seq_one_letter_code
_entity_poly.pdbx_strand_id
1 'polypeptide(L)'
;RVWAIGRGVGRLHRELAAVKAPAELPRLVDILRHAFESPKVPEAARSRLLAILGTLPEGDALCHFDFHPGNVIEAPGGDAVIDFASACAGDPIADHAKSLVILGSGTLPPGASRKELALVAIGRKLMLAAYRSGYRAGGTVDERLVRRWMPLVVGQRLAEGIEEERVP
;
A
#
# COMPACT_ATOMS: atom_id res chain seq x y z
N ARG A 1 -10.58 -7.10 18.47
CA ARG A 1 -10.99 -5.94 17.65
C ARG A 1 -9.99 -5.69 16.52
N VAL A 2 -8.69 -5.53 16.76
CA VAL A 2 -7.64 -5.29 15.74
C VAL A 2 -7.70 -6.32 14.61
N TRP A 3 -7.82 -7.61 14.94
CA TRP A 3 -7.92 -8.69 13.96
C TRP A 3 -9.16 -8.57 13.08
N ALA A 4 -10.32 -8.28 13.67
CA ALA A 4 -11.58 -8.13 12.91
C ALA A 4 -11.50 -6.94 11.94
N ILE A 5 -10.99 -5.80 12.42
CA ILE A 5 -10.77 -4.59 11.59
C ILE A 5 -9.83 -4.91 10.44
N GLY A 6 -8.62 -5.42 10.72
CA GLY A 6 -7.64 -5.72 9.68
C GLY A 6 -8.15 -6.69 8.63
N ARG A 7 -8.89 -7.72 9.05
CA ARG A 7 -9.50 -8.69 8.13
C ARG A 7 -10.61 -8.07 7.28
N GLY A 8 -11.45 -7.19 7.85
CA GLY A 8 -12.47 -6.43 7.12
C GLY A 8 -11.84 -5.53 6.06
N VAL A 9 -10.86 -4.73 6.46
CA VAL A 9 -10.09 -3.85 5.57
C VAL A 9 -9.45 -4.64 4.41
N GLY A 10 -8.84 -5.80 4.70
CA GLY A 10 -8.25 -6.64 3.66
C GLY A 10 -9.26 -7.18 2.65
N ARG A 11 -10.46 -7.59 3.10
CA ARG A 11 -11.55 -8.03 2.20
C ARG A 11 -12.03 -6.88 1.32
N LEU A 12 -12.30 -5.73 1.92
CA LEU A 12 -12.78 -4.55 1.20
C LEU A 12 -11.77 -4.10 0.13
N HIS A 13 -10.47 -4.13 0.47
CA HIS A 13 -9.44 -3.84 -0.52
C HIS A 13 -9.42 -4.86 -1.67
N ARG A 14 -9.65 -6.13 -1.38
CA ARG A 14 -9.75 -7.17 -2.42
C ARG A 14 -10.95 -6.99 -3.33
N GLU A 15 -12.07 -6.52 -2.79
CA GLU A 15 -13.28 -6.18 -3.56
C GLU A 15 -13.01 -4.97 -4.47
N LEU A 16 -12.35 -3.94 -3.95
CA LEU A 16 -11.93 -2.77 -4.74
C LEU A 16 -11.00 -3.17 -5.90
N ALA A 17 -10.05 -4.08 -5.65
CA ALA A 17 -9.13 -4.61 -6.65
C ALA A 17 -9.80 -5.31 -7.84
N ALA A 18 -11.07 -5.69 -7.73
CA ALA A 18 -11.85 -6.28 -8.81
C ALA A 18 -12.60 -5.22 -9.66
N VAL A 19 -12.57 -3.97 -9.24
CA VAL A 19 -13.22 -2.86 -9.96
C VAL A 19 -12.29 -2.37 -11.06
N LYS A 20 -12.82 -2.20 -12.27
CA LYS A 20 -12.08 -1.54 -13.34
C LYS A 20 -11.97 -0.05 -13.09
N ALA A 21 -10.77 0.50 -13.28
CA ALA A 21 -10.55 1.93 -13.11
C ALA A 21 -11.30 2.76 -14.15
N PRO A 22 -11.90 3.90 -13.77
CA PRO A 22 -12.34 4.92 -14.71
C PRO A 22 -11.20 5.36 -15.66
N ALA A 23 -11.55 5.65 -16.92
CA ALA A 23 -10.56 5.99 -17.95
C ALA A 23 -9.82 7.31 -17.69
N GLU A 24 -10.42 8.17 -16.89
CA GLU A 24 -9.90 9.49 -16.52
C GLU A 24 -8.79 9.43 -15.46
N LEU A 25 -8.66 8.30 -14.76
CA LEU A 25 -7.63 8.15 -13.75
C LEU A 25 -6.23 8.00 -14.39
N PRO A 26 -5.21 8.59 -13.75
CA PRO A 26 -3.83 8.45 -14.22
C PRO A 26 -3.39 6.98 -14.13
N ARG A 27 -2.45 6.60 -14.98
CA ARG A 27 -1.88 5.26 -14.93
C ARG A 27 -0.82 5.16 -13.83
N LEU A 28 -0.87 4.10 -13.06
CA LEU A 28 0.10 3.84 -11.99
C LEU A 28 1.55 3.86 -12.49
N VAL A 29 1.80 3.29 -13.66
CA VAL A 29 3.15 3.27 -14.24
C VAL A 29 3.70 4.66 -14.53
N ASP A 30 2.86 5.61 -14.91
CA ASP A 30 3.28 6.99 -15.18
C ASP A 30 3.51 7.77 -13.88
N ILE A 31 2.66 7.53 -12.87
CA ILE A 31 2.88 8.06 -11.51
C ILE A 31 4.24 7.61 -10.97
N LEU A 32 4.56 6.31 -11.09
CA LEU A 32 5.82 5.76 -10.60
C LEU A 32 7.04 6.29 -11.38
N ARG A 33 6.94 6.39 -12.71
CA ARG A 33 8.01 7.01 -13.52
C ARG A 33 8.30 8.43 -13.04
N HIS A 34 7.26 9.25 -12.91
CA HIS A 34 7.41 10.62 -12.43
C HIS A 34 7.96 10.67 -11.00
N ALA A 35 7.48 9.82 -10.10
CA ALA A 35 7.99 9.77 -8.72
C ALA A 35 9.48 9.45 -8.67
N PHE A 36 9.99 8.56 -9.54
CA PHE A 36 11.40 8.19 -9.56
C PHE A 36 12.32 9.29 -10.13
N GLU A 37 11.78 10.33 -10.78
CA GLU A 37 12.52 11.53 -11.18
C GLU A 37 12.80 12.47 -10.00
N SER A 38 12.14 12.27 -8.85
CA SER A 38 12.35 13.05 -7.64
C SER A 38 13.83 13.01 -7.19
N PRO A 39 14.40 14.17 -6.80
CA PRO A 39 15.76 14.24 -6.25
C PRO A 39 15.92 13.45 -4.94
N LYS A 40 14.83 13.07 -4.28
CA LYS A 40 14.84 12.23 -3.08
C LYS A 40 15.11 10.75 -3.39
N VAL A 41 14.97 10.34 -4.65
CA VAL A 41 15.30 8.99 -5.10
C VAL A 41 16.76 8.97 -5.58
N PRO A 42 17.65 8.21 -4.93
CA PRO A 42 19.06 8.13 -5.35
C PRO A 42 19.20 7.68 -6.81
N GLU A 43 20.08 8.33 -7.57
CA GLU A 43 20.30 8.03 -8.99
C GLU A 43 20.59 6.55 -9.26
N ALA A 44 21.41 5.93 -8.41
CA ALA A 44 21.72 4.49 -8.53
C ALA A 44 20.50 3.58 -8.33
N ALA A 45 19.47 4.04 -7.58
CA ALA A 45 18.21 3.33 -7.40
C ALA A 45 17.26 3.54 -8.57
N ARG A 46 17.21 4.76 -9.13
CA ARG A 46 16.30 5.15 -10.22
C ARG A 46 16.37 4.20 -11.41
N SER A 47 17.54 3.97 -11.96
CA SER A 47 17.73 3.08 -13.11
C SER A 47 17.23 1.66 -12.84
N ARG A 48 17.47 1.14 -11.63
CA ARG A 48 17.00 -0.18 -11.23
C ARG A 48 15.48 -0.23 -11.07
N LEU A 49 14.88 0.79 -10.46
CA LEU A 49 13.42 0.89 -10.28
C LEU A 49 12.72 0.95 -11.64
N LEU A 50 13.20 1.77 -12.57
CA LEU A 50 12.66 1.86 -13.93
C LEU A 50 12.81 0.54 -14.70
N ALA A 51 13.95 -0.15 -14.57
CA ALA A 51 14.15 -1.46 -15.19
C ALA A 51 13.16 -2.51 -14.64
N ILE A 52 12.93 -2.54 -13.33
CA ILE A 52 11.94 -3.43 -12.71
C ILE A 52 10.54 -3.07 -13.21
N LEU A 53 10.17 -1.78 -13.18
CA LEU A 53 8.86 -1.29 -13.61
C LEU A 53 8.51 -1.76 -15.03
N GLY A 54 9.46 -1.68 -15.96
CA GLY A 54 9.28 -2.10 -17.35
C GLY A 54 9.05 -3.61 -17.55
N THR A 55 9.16 -4.41 -16.49
CA THR A 55 8.95 -5.87 -16.51
C THR A 55 7.71 -6.32 -15.74
N LEU A 56 6.92 -5.38 -15.22
CA LEU A 56 5.72 -5.66 -14.43
C LEU A 56 4.45 -5.45 -15.25
N PRO A 57 3.35 -6.16 -14.93
CA PRO A 57 2.07 -5.90 -15.56
C PRO A 57 1.58 -4.49 -15.22
N GLU A 58 1.02 -3.80 -16.20
CA GLU A 58 0.49 -2.46 -15.98
C GLU A 58 -0.87 -2.48 -15.28
N GLY A 59 -1.76 -3.39 -15.70
CA GLY A 59 -3.11 -3.53 -15.15
C GLY A 59 -4.05 -2.36 -15.50
N ASP A 60 -5.33 -2.54 -15.21
CA ASP A 60 -6.38 -1.53 -15.38
C ASP A 60 -7.41 -1.54 -14.22
N ALA A 61 -7.04 -2.16 -13.10
CA ALA A 61 -7.87 -2.16 -11.91
C ALA A 61 -7.82 -0.79 -11.21
N LEU A 62 -8.88 -0.48 -10.47
CA LEU A 62 -8.92 0.68 -9.59
C LEU A 62 -8.00 0.43 -8.40
N CYS A 63 -6.87 1.12 -8.39
CA CYS A 63 -5.94 1.16 -7.27
C CYS A 63 -6.22 2.40 -6.42
N HIS A 64 -6.42 2.23 -5.13
CA HIS A 64 -6.55 3.34 -4.19
C HIS A 64 -5.21 4.04 -3.94
N PHE A 65 -4.18 3.26 -3.88
CA PHE A 65 -2.77 3.63 -3.71
C PHE A 65 -2.40 4.35 -2.40
N ASP A 66 -3.37 4.40 -1.47
CA ASP A 66 -3.20 4.79 -0.06
C ASP A 66 -4.20 4.03 0.83
N PHE A 67 -4.36 2.71 0.60
CA PHE A 67 -5.39 1.93 1.27
C PHE A 67 -4.93 1.47 2.66
N HIS A 68 -5.59 1.98 3.70
CA HIS A 68 -5.35 1.63 5.10
C HIS A 68 -6.62 1.82 5.96
N PRO A 69 -6.66 1.33 7.22
CA PRO A 69 -7.86 1.42 8.06
C PRO A 69 -8.39 2.84 8.29
N GLY A 70 -7.53 3.87 8.21
CA GLY A 70 -7.94 5.27 8.35
C GLY A 70 -8.79 5.78 7.18
N ASN A 71 -8.73 5.10 6.02
CA ASN A 71 -9.51 5.43 4.83
C ASN A 71 -10.74 4.51 4.67
N VAL A 72 -11.17 3.86 5.75
CA VAL A 72 -12.38 3.03 5.80
C VAL A 72 -13.29 3.53 6.92
N ILE A 73 -14.52 3.86 6.60
CA ILE A 73 -15.56 4.27 7.56
C ILE A 73 -16.54 3.12 7.72
N GLU A 74 -16.74 2.66 8.97
CA GLU A 74 -17.82 1.74 9.30
C GLU A 74 -19.18 2.47 9.19
N ALA A 75 -20.10 1.95 8.38
CA ALA A 75 -21.41 2.53 8.19
C ALA A 75 -22.52 1.47 8.32
N PRO A 76 -23.77 1.84 8.74
CA PRO A 76 -24.87 0.90 8.94
C PRO A 76 -25.27 0.09 7.70
N GLY A 77 -24.94 0.57 6.50
CA GLY A 77 -25.20 -0.09 5.21
C GLY A 77 -24.01 -0.86 4.63
N GLY A 78 -22.90 -0.94 5.35
CA GLY A 78 -21.62 -1.51 4.90
C GLY A 78 -20.48 -0.50 4.98
N ASP A 79 -19.25 -1.00 5.03
CA ASP A 79 -18.07 -0.14 5.13
C ASP A 79 -17.88 0.68 3.85
N ALA A 80 -17.51 1.96 3.99
CA ALA A 80 -17.22 2.87 2.89
C ALA A 80 -15.73 3.18 2.82
N VAL A 81 -15.17 3.14 1.60
CA VAL A 81 -13.80 3.60 1.31
C VAL A 81 -13.84 5.08 0.98
N ILE A 82 -12.95 5.86 1.55
CA ILE A 82 -12.83 7.30 1.37
C ILE A 82 -11.42 7.68 0.94
N ASP A 83 -11.22 8.94 0.57
CA ASP A 83 -9.92 9.54 0.23
C ASP A 83 -9.23 8.88 -0.99
N PHE A 84 -9.88 9.00 -2.14
CA PHE A 84 -9.36 8.55 -3.42
C PHE A 84 -8.37 9.53 -4.09
N ALA A 85 -7.75 10.45 -3.32
CA ALA A 85 -6.83 11.44 -3.87
C ALA A 85 -5.61 10.83 -4.60
N SER A 86 -5.19 9.62 -4.18
CA SER A 86 -4.09 8.88 -4.79
C SER A 86 -4.55 7.82 -5.80
N ALA A 87 -5.85 7.79 -6.14
CA ALA A 87 -6.40 6.72 -6.98
C ALA A 87 -5.82 6.74 -8.40
N CYS A 88 -5.59 5.56 -8.93
CA CYS A 88 -5.01 5.36 -10.27
C CYS A 88 -5.47 4.05 -10.91
N ALA A 89 -5.21 3.91 -12.20
CA ALA A 89 -5.40 2.67 -12.95
C ALA A 89 -4.11 1.85 -12.94
N GLY A 90 -4.15 0.61 -12.43
CA GLY A 90 -2.92 -0.18 -12.29
C GLY A 90 -3.13 -1.66 -12.00
N ASP A 91 -2.02 -2.32 -11.69
CA ASP A 91 -2.02 -3.70 -11.20
C ASP A 91 -2.48 -3.70 -9.73
N PRO A 92 -3.55 -4.45 -9.37
CA PRO A 92 -4.04 -4.50 -8.00
C PRO A 92 -3.03 -5.10 -7.00
N ILE A 93 -2.04 -5.85 -7.48
CA ILE A 93 -0.96 -6.34 -6.62
C ILE A 93 0.00 -5.23 -6.22
N ALA A 94 0.16 -4.19 -7.05
CA ALA A 94 0.92 -2.99 -6.68
C ALA A 94 0.24 -2.25 -5.52
N ASP A 95 -1.08 -2.07 -5.59
CA ASP A 95 -1.88 -1.43 -4.54
C ASP A 95 -1.84 -2.25 -3.24
N HIS A 96 -1.98 -3.58 -3.35
CA HIS A 96 -1.77 -4.47 -2.21
C HIS A 96 -0.37 -4.32 -1.59
N ALA A 97 0.68 -4.28 -2.41
CA ALA A 97 2.05 -4.07 -1.95
C ALA A 97 2.22 -2.71 -1.23
N LYS A 98 1.61 -1.65 -1.76
CA LYS A 98 1.61 -0.31 -1.13
C LYS A 98 0.96 -0.36 0.25
N SER A 99 -0.21 -1.01 0.38
CA SER A 99 -0.88 -1.20 1.67
C SER A 99 -0.05 -2.00 2.67
N LEU A 100 0.70 -3.02 2.20
CA LEU A 100 1.61 -3.77 3.08
C LEU A 100 2.74 -2.87 3.62
N VAL A 101 3.27 -1.97 2.80
CA VAL A 101 4.27 -0.99 3.24
C VAL A 101 3.66 -0.02 4.25
N ILE A 102 2.51 0.58 3.96
CA ILE A 102 1.83 1.53 4.85
C ILE A 102 1.52 0.90 6.22
N LEU A 103 0.96 -0.31 6.23
CA LEU A 103 0.62 -1.02 7.47
C LEU A 103 1.85 -1.52 8.24
N GLY A 104 2.97 -1.76 7.55
CA GLY A 104 4.22 -2.20 8.14
C GLY A 104 5.09 -1.06 8.65
N SER A 105 4.99 0.11 8.02
CA SER A 105 5.69 1.34 8.39
C SER A 105 4.79 2.22 9.26
N GLY A 106 5.35 3.20 9.89
CA GLY A 106 4.63 4.20 10.66
C GLY A 106 5.47 4.69 11.82
N THR A 107 5.38 5.97 12.09
CA THR A 107 6.10 6.61 13.19
C THR A 107 5.64 6.11 14.54
N LEU A 108 6.59 5.99 15.40
CA LEU A 108 6.35 5.77 16.82
C LEU A 108 6.27 7.12 17.51
N PRO A 109 5.38 7.31 18.51
CA PRO A 109 5.33 8.56 19.24
C PRO A 109 6.70 8.93 19.81
N PRO A 110 7.18 10.16 19.64
CA PRO A 110 8.43 10.60 20.26
C PRO A 110 8.36 10.39 21.77
N GLY A 111 9.40 9.80 22.35
CA GLY A 111 9.46 9.54 23.80
C GLY A 111 8.70 8.30 24.28
N ALA A 112 8.18 7.47 23.40
CA ALA A 112 7.52 6.23 23.76
C ALA A 112 8.46 5.28 24.54
N SER A 113 7.96 4.69 25.62
CA SER A 113 8.68 3.71 26.40
C SER A 113 8.89 2.41 25.63
N ARG A 114 9.88 1.59 26.04
CA ARG A 114 10.11 0.27 25.42
C ARG A 114 8.86 -0.64 25.42
N LYS A 115 8.02 -0.53 26.43
CA LYS A 115 6.76 -1.29 26.53
C LYS A 115 5.75 -0.84 25.49
N GLU A 116 5.58 0.47 25.32
CA GLU A 116 4.70 1.06 24.30
C GLU A 116 5.18 0.71 22.89
N LEU A 117 6.50 0.82 22.65
CA LEU A 117 7.11 0.40 21.39
C LEU A 117 6.82 -1.07 21.07
N ALA A 118 6.98 -1.96 22.04
CA ALA A 118 6.69 -3.38 21.88
C ALA A 118 5.20 -3.64 21.60
N LEU A 119 4.30 -2.95 22.31
CA LEU A 119 2.85 -3.07 22.11
C LEU A 119 2.44 -2.61 20.71
N VAL A 120 2.95 -1.47 20.24
CA VAL A 120 2.69 -0.97 18.88
C VAL A 120 3.22 -1.93 17.83
N ALA A 121 4.44 -2.47 18.01
CA ALA A 121 5.01 -3.45 17.08
C ALA A 121 4.16 -4.74 17.00
N ILE A 122 3.66 -5.24 18.14
CA ILE A 122 2.75 -6.39 18.18
C ILE A 122 1.43 -6.05 17.47
N GLY A 123 0.85 -4.87 17.75
CA GLY A 123 -0.39 -4.41 17.12
C GLY A 123 -0.26 -4.31 15.61
N ARG A 124 0.85 -3.79 15.10
CA ARG A 124 1.15 -3.72 13.65
C ARG A 124 1.27 -5.11 13.02
N LYS A 125 2.03 -6.01 13.63
CA LYS A 125 2.15 -7.38 13.15
C LYS A 125 0.79 -8.08 13.07
N LEU A 126 -0.05 -7.88 14.09
CA LEU A 126 -1.40 -8.44 14.14
C LEU A 126 -2.30 -7.83 13.05
N MET A 127 -2.26 -6.50 12.87
CA MET A 127 -3.00 -5.79 11.82
C MET A 127 -2.58 -6.27 10.44
N LEU A 128 -1.28 -6.35 10.16
CA LEU A 128 -0.74 -6.80 8.89
C LEU A 128 -1.13 -8.25 8.57
N ALA A 129 -1.05 -9.14 9.57
CA ALA A 129 -1.47 -10.53 9.43
C ALA A 129 -2.99 -10.64 9.16
N ALA A 130 -3.79 -9.88 9.87
CA ALA A 130 -5.25 -9.83 9.69
C ALA A 130 -5.63 -9.29 8.31
N TYR A 131 -5.01 -8.18 7.87
CA TYR A 131 -5.20 -7.61 6.54
C TYR A 131 -4.87 -8.63 5.44
N ARG A 132 -3.69 -9.28 5.51
CA ARG A 132 -3.31 -10.33 4.56
C ARG A 132 -4.31 -11.48 4.53
N SER A 133 -4.80 -11.90 5.70
CA SER A 133 -5.84 -12.94 5.82
C SER A 133 -7.13 -12.53 5.13
N GLY A 134 -7.56 -11.27 5.32
CA GLY A 134 -8.76 -10.72 4.66
C GLY A 134 -8.60 -10.63 3.14
N TYR A 135 -7.48 -10.09 2.68
CA TYR A 135 -7.19 -9.91 1.25
C TYR A 135 -7.14 -11.25 0.51
N ARG A 136 -6.54 -12.29 1.12
CA ARG A 136 -6.47 -13.65 0.57
C ARG A 136 -7.80 -14.39 0.58
N ALA A 137 -8.77 -13.98 1.40
CA ALA A 137 -10.09 -14.62 1.43
C ALA A 137 -10.85 -14.48 0.10
N GLY A 138 -10.53 -13.49 -0.72
CA GLY A 138 -11.07 -13.30 -2.07
C GLY A 138 -10.29 -13.98 -3.19
N GLY A 139 -9.32 -14.85 -2.87
CA GLY A 139 -8.54 -15.60 -3.85
C GLY A 139 -7.04 -15.62 -3.61
N THR A 140 -6.32 -16.35 -4.44
CA THR A 140 -4.85 -16.47 -4.36
C THR A 140 -4.18 -15.13 -4.65
N VAL A 141 -3.05 -14.90 -3.99
CA VAL A 141 -2.17 -13.74 -4.19
C VAL A 141 -0.82 -14.23 -4.71
N ASP A 142 -0.35 -13.70 -5.81
CA ASP A 142 1.00 -13.98 -6.30
C ASP A 142 2.05 -13.26 -5.44
N GLU A 143 2.56 -13.96 -4.46
CA GLU A 143 3.59 -13.43 -3.54
C GLU A 143 4.93 -13.11 -4.25
N ARG A 144 5.20 -13.68 -5.43
CA ARG A 144 6.38 -13.32 -6.22
C ARG A 144 6.17 -11.95 -6.84
N LEU A 145 4.99 -11.70 -7.37
CA LEU A 145 4.62 -10.40 -7.95
C LEU A 145 4.57 -9.32 -6.86
N VAL A 146 4.02 -9.62 -5.67
CA VAL A 146 4.08 -8.71 -4.51
C VAL A 146 5.53 -8.30 -4.23
N ARG A 147 6.45 -9.27 -4.11
CA ARG A 147 7.88 -8.97 -3.87
C ARG A 147 8.52 -8.13 -4.97
N ARG A 148 8.07 -8.25 -6.21
CA ARG A 148 8.59 -7.44 -7.33
C ARG A 148 8.06 -6.01 -7.29
N TRP A 149 6.83 -5.79 -6.80
CA TRP A 149 6.25 -4.46 -6.61
C TRP A 149 6.83 -3.72 -5.39
N MET A 150 7.26 -4.43 -4.33
CA MET A 150 7.75 -3.83 -3.08
C MET A 150 8.81 -2.73 -3.29
N PRO A 151 9.92 -2.92 -4.04
CA PRO A 151 10.92 -1.87 -4.21
C PRO A 151 10.36 -0.62 -4.90
N LEU A 152 9.38 -0.77 -5.80
CA LEU A 152 8.79 0.37 -6.51
C LEU A 152 7.90 1.20 -5.59
N VAL A 153 7.06 0.56 -4.79
CA VAL A 153 6.19 1.28 -3.83
C VAL A 153 7.01 1.93 -2.71
N VAL A 154 8.11 1.31 -2.27
CA VAL A 154 9.05 1.93 -1.34
C VAL A 154 9.75 3.12 -1.98
N GLY A 155 10.22 3.00 -3.23
CA GLY A 155 10.82 4.10 -3.99
C GLY A 155 9.87 5.29 -4.16
N GLN A 156 8.61 5.03 -4.42
CA GLN A 156 7.58 6.06 -4.54
C GLN A 156 7.35 6.78 -3.19
N ARG A 157 7.32 6.04 -2.06
CA ARG A 157 7.21 6.67 -0.74
C ARG A 157 8.43 7.53 -0.38
N LEU A 158 9.63 7.14 -0.78
CA LEU A 158 10.82 8.00 -0.64
C LEU A 158 10.66 9.30 -1.44
N ALA A 159 10.08 9.23 -2.64
CA ALA A 159 9.82 10.40 -3.46
C ALA A 159 8.80 11.36 -2.81
N GLU A 160 7.78 10.85 -2.12
CA GLU A 160 6.80 11.63 -1.35
C GLU A 160 7.47 12.43 -0.21
N GLY A 161 8.63 11.96 0.28
CA GLY A 161 9.39 12.64 1.33
C GLY A 161 8.73 12.60 2.68
N ILE A 162 8.04 11.54 2.97
CA ILE A 162 7.51 11.25 4.30
C ILE A 162 8.71 10.95 5.20
N GLU A 163 9.27 11.99 5.82
CA GLU A 163 10.45 11.90 6.70
C GLU A 163 10.24 10.96 7.89
N GLU A 164 8.99 10.72 8.23
CA GLU A 164 8.55 9.91 9.36
C GLU A 164 8.79 8.41 9.17
N GLU A 165 9.14 7.95 7.98
CA GLU A 165 9.37 6.53 7.68
C GLU A 165 10.84 6.17 7.47
N ARG A 166 11.78 7.02 7.83
CA ARG A 166 13.19 6.63 7.88
C ARG A 166 13.35 5.54 8.95
N VAL A 167 13.35 4.31 8.49
CA VAL A 167 13.76 3.16 9.32
C VAL A 167 15.23 3.37 9.66
N PRO A 168 15.62 3.31 10.95
CA PRO A 168 17.02 3.39 11.36
C PRO A 168 17.82 2.22 10.81
#